data_b8c2ce7b1e3aa5360c0d3f7bc4117246
#
_entry.id   b8c2ce7b1e3aa5360c0d3f7bc4117246
#
_cell.length_a   1.000
_cell.length_b   1.000
_cell.length_c   1.000
_cell.angle_alpha   90.00
_cell.angle_beta   90.00
_cell.angle_gamma   90.00
#
_symmetry.space_group_name_H-M   'P 1'
#
loop_
_entity.id
_entity.type
_entity.pdbx_description
1 polymer ?
#
loop_
_entity_poly.entity_id
_entity_poly.type
_entity_poly.pdbx_seq_one_letter_code
_entity_poly.pdbx_strand_id
1 'polypeptide(L)'
;VQLLKLLAAFIIALLLSLIIFCAIFADDEDEALPAKYNLPMVGVALVIAVGTNLIVDYNGVQRLRGQIERDKKDIESVTENADALIDKAERVADKYRSAETALYADFAHARQAPRHIRNSSDFKSVMENYPELQSNVHTQKLLEQLQTAENAKLRAKLAYSDTVARYNAKIHSFPVVLLRRPCKWTDVAIELAPKDGMVTDEELGI
;
A
#
# COMPACT_ATOMS: atom_id res chain seq x y z
N VAL A 1 -5.33 -23.29 -1.32
CA VAL A 1 -6.07 -22.49 -2.32
C VAL A 1 -5.36 -22.52 -3.69
N GLN A 2 -4.04 -22.35 -3.78
CA GLN A 2 -3.27 -22.39 -5.03
C GLN A 2 -3.29 -23.77 -5.69
N LEU A 3 -3.09 -24.83 -4.90
CA LEU A 3 -3.13 -26.22 -5.40
C LEU A 3 -4.50 -26.57 -6.01
N LEU A 4 -5.58 -26.11 -5.37
CA LEU A 4 -6.95 -26.35 -5.87
C LEU A 4 -7.21 -25.63 -7.20
N LYS A 5 -6.68 -24.42 -7.39
CA LYS A 5 -6.76 -23.68 -8.67
C LYS A 5 -5.95 -24.35 -9.76
N LEU A 6 -4.77 -24.85 -9.46
CA LEU A 6 -3.94 -25.63 -10.39
C LEU A 6 -4.65 -26.93 -10.81
N LEU A 7 -5.25 -27.63 -9.85
CA LEU A 7 -6.00 -28.85 -10.12
C LEU A 7 -7.23 -28.56 -11.01
N ALA A 8 -7.99 -27.52 -10.71
CA ALA A 8 -9.14 -27.12 -11.52
C ALA A 8 -8.73 -26.71 -12.94
N ALA A 9 -7.66 -25.92 -13.10
CA ALA A 9 -7.14 -25.55 -14.42
C ALA A 9 -6.64 -26.77 -15.20
N PHE A 10 -6.00 -27.73 -14.53
CA PHE A 10 -5.57 -28.99 -15.16
C PHE A 10 -6.76 -29.80 -15.65
N ILE A 11 -7.82 -29.94 -14.85
CA ILE A 11 -9.04 -30.67 -15.24
C ILE A 11 -9.70 -30.00 -16.45
N ILE A 12 -9.82 -28.67 -16.44
CA ILE A 12 -10.40 -27.91 -17.56
C ILE A 12 -9.56 -28.09 -18.84
N ALA A 13 -8.24 -27.98 -18.72
CA ALA A 13 -7.32 -28.18 -19.86
C ALA A 13 -7.37 -29.60 -20.40
N LEU A 14 -7.53 -30.59 -19.53
CA LEU A 14 -7.67 -32.00 -19.93
C LEU A 14 -8.97 -32.24 -20.65
N LEU A 15 -10.09 -31.66 -20.20
CA LEU A 15 -11.38 -31.75 -20.89
C LEU A 15 -11.34 -31.05 -22.25
N LEU A 16 -10.73 -29.84 -22.34
CA LEU A 16 -10.57 -29.14 -23.62
C LEU A 16 -9.67 -29.90 -24.58
N SER A 17 -8.58 -30.48 -24.11
CA SER A 17 -7.69 -31.32 -24.90
C SER A 17 -8.43 -32.58 -25.44
N LEU A 18 -9.28 -33.19 -24.60
CA LEU A 18 -10.11 -34.33 -25.00
C LEU A 18 -11.12 -33.94 -26.09
N ILE A 19 -11.80 -32.78 -25.91
CA ILE A 19 -12.78 -32.30 -26.91
C ILE A 19 -12.10 -32.01 -28.25
N ILE A 20 -10.97 -31.29 -28.23
CA ILE A 20 -10.21 -30.95 -29.45
C ILE A 20 -9.73 -32.25 -30.15
N PHE A 21 -9.23 -33.19 -29.35
CA PHE A 21 -8.76 -34.46 -29.90
C PHE A 21 -9.90 -35.27 -30.50
N CYS A 22 -11.05 -35.36 -29.81
CA CYS A 22 -12.25 -36.01 -30.38
C CYS A 22 -12.73 -35.33 -31.66
N ALA A 23 -12.69 -33.97 -31.72
CA ALA A 23 -13.09 -33.22 -32.90
C ALA A 23 -12.17 -33.47 -34.13
N ILE A 24 -10.87 -33.69 -33.91
CA ILE A 24 -9.90 -33.94 -34.96
C ILE A 24 -9.99 -35.38 -35.48
N PHE A 25 -10.33 -36.34 -34.62
CA PHE A 25 -10.33 -37.77 -34.94
C PHE A 25 -11.75 -38.38 -35.03
N ALA A 26 -12.80 -37.55 -34.94
CA ALA A 26 -14.19 -37.99 -35.01
C ALA A 26 -14.65 -38.44 -36.42
N ASP A 27 -13.81 -38.32 -37.44
CA ASP A 27 -14.14 -38.75 -38.82
C ASP A 27 -13.94 -40.24 -39.06
N ASP A 28 -13.33 -41.00 -38.16
CA ASP A 28 -13.21 -42.44 -38.24
C ASP A 28 -14.30 -43.11 -37.39
N GLU A 29 -15.39 -43.46 -38.02
CA GLU A 29 -16.49 -44.24 -37.42
C GLU A 29 -15.91 -45.55 -36.83
N ASP A 30 -16.07 -45.75 -35.52
CA ASP A 30 -15.91 -47.00 -34.76
C ASP A 30 -14.60 -47.38 -34.05
N GLU A 31 -13.57 -46.56 -33.94
CA GLU A 31 -12.43 -46.96 -33.11
C GLU A 31 -12.24 -46.09 -31.87
N ALA A 32 -12.25 -46.74 -30.70
CA ALA A 32 -11.80 -46.10 -29.44
C ALA A 32 -10.37 -45.57 -29.61
N LEU A 33 -10.12 -44.35 -29.15
CA LEU A 33 -8.83 -43.66 -29.21
C LEU A 33 -7.66 -44.62 -28.86
N PRO A 34 -6.69 -44.85 -29.77
CA PRO A 34 -5.58 -45.74 -29.49
C PRO A 34 -4.80 -45.25 -28.26
N ALA A 35 -4.49 -46.17 -27.34
CA ALA A 35 -3.80 -45.85 -26.06
C ALA A 35 -2.48 -45.06 -26.22
N LYS A 36 -1.84 -45.11 -27.42
CA LYS A 36 -0.63 -44.35 -27.76
C LYS A 36 -0.80 -42.82 -27.70
N TYR A 37 -2.03 -42.30 -27.84
CA TYR A 37 -2.31 -40.85 -27.81
C TYR A 37 -2.65 -40.32 -26.43
N ASN A 38 -2.90 -41.18 -25.42
CA ASN A 38 -3.26 -40.78 -24.08
C ASN A 38 -2.12 -39.99 -23.41
N LEU A 39 -0.87 -40.43 -23.58
CA LEU A 39 0.30 -39.79 -22.97
C LEU A 39 0.58 -38.37 -23.53
N PRO A 40 0.65 -38.16 -24.86
CA PRO A 40 0.83 -36.82 -25.42
C PRO A 40 -0.35 -35.88 -25.09
N MET A 41 -1.59 -36.40 -25.04
CA MET A 41 -2.77 -35.59 -24.67
C MET A 41 -2.70 -35.07 -23.25
N VAL A 42 -2.29 -35.90 -22.28
CA VAL A 42 -2.06 -35.47 -20.90
C VAL A 42 -0.92 -34.42 -20.82
N GLY A 43 0.15 -34.64 -21.63
CA GLY A 43 1.24 -33.69 -21.71
C GLY A 43 0.80 -32.30 -22.20
N VAL A 44 0.02 -32.22 -23.27
CA VAL A 44 -0.52 -30.96 -23.78
C VAL A 44 -1.46 -30.28 -22.76
N ALA A 45 -2.35 -31.07 -22.14
CA ALA A 45 -3.25 -30.56 -21.10
C ALA A 45 -2.46 -29.93 -19.93
N LEU A 46 -1.39 -30.59 -19.50
CA LEU A 46 -0.51 -30.08 -18.43
C LEU A 46 0.18 -28.77 -18.84
N VAL A 47 0.70 -28.68 -20.06
CA VAL A 47 1.33 -27.43 -20.56
C VAL A 47 0.33 -26.29 -20.59
N ILE A 48 -0.89 -26.53 -21.09
CA ILE A 48 -1.96 -25.49 -21.13
C ILE A 48 -2.33 -25.07 -19.71
N ALA A 49 -2.51 -26.01 -18.79
CA ALA A 49 -2.88 -25.71 -17.41
C ALA A 49 -1.80 -24.88 -16.69
N VAL A 50 -0.53 -25.25 -16.83
CA VAL A 50 0.59 -24.51 -16.24
C VAL A 50 0.72 -23.14 -16.90
N GLY A 51 0.62 -23.06 -18.24
CA GLY A 51 0.69 -21.80 -18.97
C GLY A 51 -0.42 -20.81 -18.54
N THR A 52 -1.65 -21.29 -18.45
CA THR A 52 -2.79 -20.45 -18.00
C THR A 52 -2.59 -19.92 -16.58
N ASN A 53 -2.13 -20.79 -15.66
CA ASN A 53 -1.83 -20.34 -14.28
C ASN A 53 -0.71 -19.32 -14.25
N LEU A 54 0.35 -19.51 -15.03
CA LEU A 54 1.45 -18.54 -15.11
C LEU A 54 0.98 -17.18 -15.65
N ILE A 55 0.08 -17.14 -16.64
CA ILE A 55 -0.51 -15.90 -17.17
C ILE A 55 -1.36 -15.20 -16.11
N VAL A 56 -2.21 -15.93 -15.39
CA VAL A 56 -3.02 -15.37 -14.29
C VAL A 56 -2.14 -14.80 -13.19
N ASP A 57 -1.11 -15.54 -12.82
CA ASP A 57 -0.15 -15.12 -11.80
C ASP A 57 0.68 -13.91 -12.24
N TYR A 58 1.13 -13.87 -13.50
CA TYR A 58 1.79 -12.71 -14.08
C TYR A 58 0.92 -11.47 -14.01
N ASN A 59 -0.34 -11.57 -14.45
CA ASN A 59 -1.28 -10.45 -14.35
C ASN A 59 -1.55 -10.04 -12.89
N GLY A 60 -1.55 -11.00 -11.96
CA GLY A 60 -1.66 -10.73 -10.53
C GLY A 60 -0.49 -9.90 -9.99
N VAL A 61 0.75 -10.22 -10.39
CA VAL A 61 1.94 -9.43 -10.03
C VAL A 61 1.89 -8.03 -10.64
N GLN A 62 1.50 -7.90 -11.92
CA GLN A 62 1.36 -6.60 -12.57
C GLN A 62 0.31 -5.71 -11.89
N ARG A 63 -0.81 -6.29 -11.43
CA ARG A 63 -1.82 -5.54 -10.64
C ARG A 63 -1.24 -5.03 -9.33
N LEU A 64 -0.51 -5.86 -8.58
CA LEU A 64 0.12 -5.45 -7.33
C LEU A 64 1.16 -4.34 -7.56
N ARG A 65 1.96 -4.43 -8.63
CA ARG A 65 2.90 -3.39 -9.02
C ARG A 65 2.20 -2.06 -9.32
N GLY A 66 1.11 -2.11 -10.10
CA GLY A 66 0.30 -0.92 -10.36
C GLY A 66 -0.40 -0.38 -9.11
N GLN A 67 -0.69 -1.23 -8.12
CA GLN A 67 -1.24 -0.78 -6.84
C GLN A 67 -0.19 -0.10 -5.98
N ILE A 68 1.05 -0.61 -5.92
CA ILE A 68 2.18 0.04 -5.24
C ILE A 68 2.38 1.47 -5.75
N GLU A 69 2.34 1.67 -7.07
CA GLU A 69 2.48 3.01 -7.66
C GLU A 69 1.31 3.94 -7.29
N ARG A 70 0.09 3.42 -7.19
CA ARG A 70 -1.07 4.22 -6.73
C ARG A 70 -0.94 4.57 -5.26
N ASP A 71 -0.66 3.58 -4.41
CA ASP A 71 -0.54 3.77 -2.97
C ASP A 71 0.57 4.79 -2.65
N LYS A 72 1.66 4.79 -3.44
CA LYS A 72 2.73 5.80 -3.33
C LYS A 72 2.25 7.21 -3.64
N LYS A 73 1.46 7.38 -4.70
CA LYS A 73 0.86 8.67 -5.05
C LYS A 73 -0.17 9.13 -4.00
N ASP A 74 -0.92 8.18 -3.44
CA ASP A 74 -1.87 8.48 -2.36
C ASP A 74 -1.14 9.00 -1.11
N ILE A 75 0.00 8.40 -0.74
CA ILE A 75 0.85 8.90 0.36
C ILE A 75 1.32 10.33 0.07
N GLU A 76 1.80 10.60 -1.14
CA GLU A 76 2.26 11.92 -1.56
C GLU A 76 1.14 12.95 -1.41
N SER A 77 -0.03 12.69 -1.99
CA SER A 77 -1.20 13.58 -1.94
C SER A 77 -1.69 13.84 -0.51
N VAL A 78 -1.75 12.79 0.34
CA VAL A 78 -2.17 12.95 1.73
C VAL A 78 -1.12 13.71 2.55
N THR A 79 0.17 13.52 2.23
CA THR A 79 1.26 14.25 2.88
C THR A 79 1.21 15.73 2.53
N GLU A 80 1.05 16.10 1.26
CA GLU A 80 0.89 17.49 0.83
C GLU A 80 -0.30 18.18 1.51
N ASN A 81 -1.42 17.47 1.65
CA ASN A 81 -2.58 18.00 2.37
C ASN A 81 -2.30 18.23 3.86
N ALA A 82 -1.61 17.29 4.51
CA ALA A 82 -1.22 17.44 5.91
C ALA A 82 -0.26 18.62 6.11
N ASP A 83 0.74 18.75 5.24
CA ASP A 83 1.72 19.84 5.29
C ASP A 83 1.05 21.20 5.07
N ALA A 84 0.10 21.31 4.15
CA ALA A 84 -0.69 22.53 3.94
C ALA A 84 -1.54 22.91 5.19
N LEU A 85 -2.04 21.92 5.93
CA LEU A 85 -2.76 22.16 7.19
C LEU A 85 -1.81 22.58 8.32
N ILE A 86 -0.60 22.01 8.37
CA ILE A 86 0.45 22.41 9.30
C ILE A 86 0.84 23.87 9.06
N ASP A 87 1.12 24.27 7.82
CA ASP A 87 1.42 25.65 7.44
C ASP A 87 0.29 26.62 7.83
N LYS A 88 -0.94 26.18 7.71
CA LYS A 88 -2.10 26.98 8.13
C LYS A 88 -2.17 27.12 9.66
N ALA A 89 -1.91 26.03 10.38
CA ALA A 89 -1.85 26.05 11.85
C ALA A 89 -0.72 26.96 12.35
N GLU A 90 0.45 26.91 11.71
CA GLU A 90 1.59 27.76 12.05
C GLU A 90 1.27 29.25 11.82
N ARG A 91 0.67 29.60 10.68
CA ARG A 91 0.21 30.99 10.42
C ARG A 91 -0.79 31.49 11.45
N VAL A 92 -1.71 30.63 11.89
CA VAL A 92 -2.67 30.97 12.94
C VAL A 92 -1.94 31.22 14.27
N ALA A 93 -1.04 30.31 14.66
CA ALA A 93 -0.25 30.45 15.89
C ALA A 93 0.62 31.71 15.89
N ASP A 94 1.30 32.00 14.78
CA ASP A 94 2.17 33.17 14.64
C ASP A 94 1.43 34.50 14.75
N LYS A 95 0.21 34.56 14.26
CA LYS A 95 -0.65 35.72 14.40
C LYS A 95 -0.88 36.07 15.90
N TYR A 96 -1.10 35.05 16.73
CA TYR A 96 -1.31 35.27 18.17
C TYR A 96 -0.01 35.53 18.90
N ARG A 97 1.08 34.86 18.56
CA ARG A 97 2.41 35.12 19.11
C ARG A 97 2.88 36.55 18.83
N SER A 98 2.69 37.01 17.60
CA SER A 98 3.09 38.39 17.21
C SER A 98 2.24 39.45 17.91
N ALA A 99 0.95 39.22 18.10
CA ALA A 99 0.09 40.11 18.87
C ALA A 99 0.49 40.19 20.36
N GLU A 100 0.87 39.04 20.94
CA GLU A 100 1.35 39.00 22.33
C GLU A 100 2.70 39.70 22.49
N THR A 101 3.65 39.49 21.58
CA THR A 101 4.97 40.14 21.60
C THR A 101 4.85 41.64 21.47
N ALA A 102 3.88 42.12 20.70
CA ALA A 102 3.61 43.56 20.55
C ALA A 102 3.04 44.19 21.84
N LEU A 103 2.31 43.41 22.66
CA LEU A 103 1.67 43.90 23.87
C LEU A 103 2.51 43.69 25.15
N TYR A 104 3.29 42.60 25.19
CA TYR A 104 4.00 42.14 26.39
C TYR A 104 5.37 41.55 26.06
N ALA A 105 6.31 42.38 25.60
CA ALA A 105 7.65 41.93 25.19
C ALA A 105 8.41 41.15 26.28
N ASP A 106 8.19 41.49 27.57
CA ASP A 106 8.89 40.88 28.70
C ASP A 106 8.29 39.49 29.10
N PHE A 107 7.05 39.19 28.74
CA PHE A 107 6.36 37.95 29.13
C PHE A 107 6.31 36.90 28.02
N ALA A 108 6.52 37.29 26.79
CA ALA A 108 6.46 36.38 25.62
C ALA A 108 7.51 35.27 25.65
N HIS A 109 8.63 35.47 26.33
CA HIS A 109 9.72 34.49 26.47
C HIS A 109 9.44 33.41 27.53
N ALA A 110 8.43 33.57 28.37
CA ALA A 110 8.16 32.67 29.51
C ALA A 110 7.25 31.49 29.12
N ARG A 111 6.61 31.49 27.95
CA ARG A 111 5.69 30.42 27.55
C ARG A 111 6.42 29.31 26.80
N GLN A 112 6.33 28.10 27.33
CA GLN A 112 6.92 26.88 26.75
C GLN A 112 6.07 26.31 25.58
N ALA A 113 5.56 27.14 24.67
CA ALA A 113 4.86 26.64 23.48
C ALA A 113 5.88 26.27 22.40
N PRO A 114 5.65 25.17 21.64
CA PRO A 114 6.49 24.79 20.51
C PRO A 114 6.68 25.96 19.54
N ARG A 115 7.92 26.24 19.14
CA ARG A 115 8.21 27.32 18.17
C ARG A 115 7.70 26.99 16.76
N HIS A 116 7.73 25.70 16.40
CA HIS A 116 7.26 25.19 15.12
C HIS A 116 6.23 24.10 15.34
N ILE A 117 5.18 24.11 14.55
CA ILE A 117 4.12 23.12 14.57
C ILE A 117 4.47 22.07 13.52
N ARG A 118 4.68 20.82 13.96
CA ARG A 118 5.00 19.69 13.10
C ARG A 118 3.83 18.69 13.03
N ASN A 119 2.95 18.74 14.00
CA ASN A 119 1.84 17.80 14.14
C ASN A 119 0.68 18.42 14.95
N SER A 120 -0.42 17.68 15.02
CA SER A 120 -1.62 18.10 15.78
C SER A 120 -1.38 18.26 17.27
N SER A 121 -0.44 17.50 17.86
CA SER A 121 -0.07 17.59 19.27
C SER A 121 0.63 18.92 19.57
N ASP A 122 1.57 19.34 18.71
CA ASP A 122 2.25 20.63 18.82
C ASP A 122 1.23 21.78 18.73
N PHE A 123 0.27 21.69 17.78
CA PHE A 123 -0.77 22.70 17.63
C PHE A 123 -1.70 22.75 18.83
N LYS A 124 -2.08 21.59 19.37
CA LYS A 124 -2.87 21.50 20.60
C LYS A 124 -2.16 22.15 21.78
N SER A 125 -0.86 21.90 21.95
CA SER A 125 -0.04 22.52 22.99
C SER A 125 0.00 24.04 22.84
N VAL A 126 0.08 24.57 21.61
CA VAL A 126 -0.03 26.01 21.37
C VAL A 126 -1.41 26.53 21.79
N MET A 127 -2.50 25.84 21.42
CA MET A 127 -3.85 26.23 21.81
C MET A 127 -4.05 26.27 23.34
N GLU A 128 -3.44 25.35 24.09
CA GLU A 128 -3.48 25.30 25.56
C GLU A 128 -2.81 26.54 26.19
N ASN A 129 -1.79 27.05 25.52
CA ASN A 129 -1.10 28.27 25.98
C ASN A 129 -1.85 29.58 25.62
N TYR A 130 -2.79 29.52 24.67
CA TYR A 130 -3.56 30.66 24.20
C TYR A 130 -5.08 30.39 24.31
N PRO A 131 -5.74 30.76 25.43
CA PRO A 131 -7.17 30.48 25.65
C PRO A 131 -8.11 31.01 24.55
N GLU A 132 -7.71 32.11 23.90
CA GLU A 132 -8.46 32.69 22.77
C GLU A 132 -8.45 31.78 21.54
N LEU A 133 -7.33 31.07 21.28
CA LEU A 133 -7.26 30.04 20.25
C LEU A 133 -8.14 28.84 20.60
N GLN A 134 -8.13 28.45 21.87
CA GLN A 134 -8.90 27.29 22.34
C GLN A 134 -10.43 27.53 22.24
N SER A 135 -10.87 28.75 22.51
CA SER A 135 -12.30 29.12 22.40
C SER A 135 -12.79 29.35 20.97
N ASN A 136 -11.85 29.46 20.00
CA ASN A 136 -12.19 29.74 18.61
C ASN A 136 -12.61 28.48 17.86
N VAL A 137 -13.85 28.43 17.39
CA VAL A 137 -14.43 27.30 16.64
C VAL A 137 -13.63 26.95 15.37
N HIS A 138 -13.07 27.95 14.69
CA HIS A 138 -12.26 27.71 13.48
C HIS A 138 -10.95 27.03 13.79
N THR A 139 -10.34 27.36 14.93
CA THR A 139 -9.08 26.75 15.39
C THR A 139 -9.31 25.31 15.84
N GLN A 140 -10.41 25.04 16.56
CA GLN A 140 -10.81 23.68 16.91
C GLN A 140 -11.04 22.81 15.68
N LYS A 141 -11.75 23.35 14.67
CA LYS A 141 -11.97 22.66 13.40
C LYS A 141 -10.66 22.40 12.65
N LEU A 142 -9.71 23.33 12.69
CA LEU A 142 -8.38 23.15 12.09
C LEU A 142 -7.60 22.02 12.79
N LEU A 143 -7.64 21.93 14.12
CA LEU A 143 -7.05 20.84 14.88
C LEU A 143 -7.67 19.49 14.49
N GLU A 144 -8.99 19.40 14.38
CA GLU A 144 -9.70 18.20 13.95
C GLU A 144 -9.30 17.79 12.52
N GLN A 145 -9.20 18.75 11.59
CA GLN A 145 -8.73 18.50 10.23
C GLN A 145 -7.29 17.99 10.21
N LEU A 146 -6.42 18.56 11.03
CA LEU A 146 -5.01 18.13 11.13
C LEU A 146 -4.91 16.68 11.65
N GLN A 147 -5.63 16.36 12.73
CA GLN A 147 -5.69 14.98 13.24
C GLN A 147 -6.24 13.99 12.21
N THR A 148 -7.25 14.41 11.44
CA THR A 148 -7.82 13.59 10.37
C THR A 148 -6.80 13.35 9.26
N ALA A 149 -6.05 14.37 8.86
CA ALA A 149 -5.01 14.28 7.84
C ALA A 149 -3.84 13.38 8.29
N GLU A 150 -3.41 13.49 9.55
CA GLU A 150 -2.38 12.62 10.13
C GLU A 150 -2.82 11.15 10.14
N ASN A 151 -4.06 10.88 10.54
CA ASN A 151 -4.64 9.54 10.50
C ASN A 151 -4.75 9.01 9.07
N ALA A 152 -5.11 9.85 8.10
CA ALA A 152 -5.14 9.48 6.69
C ALA A 152 -3.75 9.14 6.17
N LYS A 153 -2.72 9.93 6.52
CA LYS A 153 -1.31 9.67 6.19
C LYS A 153 -0.83 8.32 6.75
N LEU A 154 -1.18 8.03 8.01
CA LEU A 154 -0.86 6.74 8.63
C LEU A 154 -1.52 5.57 7.89
N ARG A 155 -2.82 5.69 7.57
CA ARG A 155 -3.57 4.66 6.83
C ARG A 155 -2.99 4.43 5.44
N ALA A 156 -2.64 5.48 4.71
CA ALA A 156 -2.02 5.37 3.40
C ALA A 156 -0.67 4.63 3.47
N LYS A 157 0.18 4.94 4.46
CA LYS A 157 1.44 4.24 4.69
C LYS A 157 1.24 2.76 5.02
N LEU A 158 0.24 2.42 5.84
CA LEU A 158 -0.08 1.03 6.17
C LEU A 158 -0.58 0.26 4.93
N ALA A 159 -1.44 0.89 4.10
CA ALA A 159 -1.93 0.29 2.86
C ALA A 159 -0.78 0.01 1.88
N TYR A 160 0.13 0.96 1.69
CA TYR A 160 1.34 0.79 0.89
C TYR A 160 2.19 -0.38 1.40
N SER A 161 2.46 -0.42 2.71
CA SER A 161 3.26 -1.48 3.34
C SER A 161 2.63 -2.87 3.12
N ASP A 162 1.30 -2.99 3.28
CA ASP A 162 0.58 -4.23 3.03
C ASP A 162 0.64 -4.65 1.55
N THR A 163 0.47 -3.70 0.62
CA THR A 163 0.58 -3.97 -0.82
C THR A 163 1.98 -4.44 -1.19
N VAL A 164 3.04 -3.80 -0.65
CA VAL A 164 4.44 -4.20 -0.86
C VAL A 164 4.70 -5.58 -0.30
N ALA A 165 4.21 -5.88 0.92
CA ALA A 165 4.35 -7.20 1.51
C ALA A 165 3.67 -8.29 0.66
N ARG A 166 2.46 -8.03 0.16
CA ARG A 166 1.76 -8.94 -0.76
C ARG A 166 2.51 -9.13 -2.08
N TYR A 167 3.06 -8.06 -2.65
CA TYR A 167 3.86 -8.14 -3.86
C TYR A 167 5.10 -9.00 -3.64
N ASN A 168 5.90 -8.73 -2.61
CA ASN A 168 7.09 -9.49 -2.28
C ASN A 168 6.75 -10.96 -2.02
N ALA A 169 5.72 -11.26 -1.24
CA ALA A 169 5.26 -12.61 -1.01
C ALA A 169 4.82 -13.31 -2.31
N LYS A 170 4.17 -12.58 -3.22
CA LYS A 170 3.70 -13.13 -4.49
C LYS A 170 4.84 -13.51 -5.43
N ILE A 171 5.88 -12.68 -5.58
CA ILE A 171 7.02 -12.96 -6.46
C ILE A 171 7.92 -14.09 -5.96
N HIS A 172 7.82 -14.46 -4.67
CA HIS A 172 8.51 -15.60 -4.07
C HIS A 172 7.66 -16.88 -4.04
N SER A 173 6.35 -16.79 -4.37
CA SER A 173 5.47 -17.96 -4.36
C SER A 173 5.66 -18.84 -5.61
N PHE A 174 5.50 -20.16 -5.45
CA PHE A 174 5.41 -21.07 -6.60
C PHE A 174 4.02 -20.97 -7.24
N PRO A 175 3.87 -20.96 -8.59
CA PRO A 175 4.93 -21.08 -9.62
C PRO A 175 5.54 -19.73 -10.05
N VAL A 176 5.14 -18.59 -9.50
CA VAL A 176 5.56 -17.22 -9.88
C VAL A 176 7.07 -17.02 -9.79
N VAL A 177 7.72 -17.68 -8.85
CA VAL A 177 9.18 -17.62 -8.66
C VAL A 177 9.96 -18.01 -9.93
N LEU A 178 9.38 -18.84 -10.79
CA LEU A 178 9.97 -19.22 -12.07
C LEU A 178 10.03 -18.04 -13.06
N LEU A 179 9.06 -17.12 -12.96
CA LEU A 179 8.98 -15.92 -13.79
C LEU A 179 9.81 -14.76 -13.23
N ARG A 180 10.27 -14.84 -11.99
CA ARG A 180 11.01 -13.76 -11.33
C ARG A 180 12.25 -13.32 -12.10
N ARG A 181 13.07 -14.28 -12.55
CA ARG A 181 14.32 -14.00 -13.30
C ARG A 181 14.04 -13.43 -14.70
N PRO A 182 13.22 -14.06 -15.55
CA PRO A 182 12.97 -13.56 -16.91
C PRO A 182 12.24 -12.21 -16.90
N CYS A 183 11.33 -11.98 -15.93
CA CYS A 183 10.58 -10.73 -15.81
C CYS A 183 11.33 -9.64 -15.01
N LYS A 184 12.52 -9.93 -14.48
CA LYS A 184 13.37 -9.02 -13.69
C LYS A 184 12.60 -8.40 -12.51
N TRP A 185 11.78 -9.19 -11.81
CA TRP A 185 11.09 -8.75 -10.63
C TRP A 185 12.04 -8.74 -9.43
N THR A 186 12.13 -7.57 -8.80
CA THR A 186 12.94 -7.34 -7.59
C THR A 186 12.03 -7.09 -6.41
N ASP A 187 12.55 -7.40 -5.22
CA ASP A 187 11.87 -7.05 -3.99
C ASP A 187 11.80 -5.53 -3.86
N VAL A 188 10.66 -5.04 -3.39
CA VAL A 188 10.47 -3.64 -3.04
C VAL A 188 10.72 -3.50 -1.55
N ALA A 189 11.62 -2.60 -1.17
CA ALA A 189 11.85 -2.28 0.22
C ALA A 189 10.62 -1.58 0.80
N ILE A 190 10.21 -2.00 2.00
CA ILE A 190 9.23 -1.26 2.79
C ILE A 190 10.03 -0.15 3.45
N GLU A 191 10.05 1.04 2.85
CA GLU A 191 10.48 2.24 3.55
C GLU A 191 9.43 2.53 4.63
N LEU A 192 9.61 1.94 5.80
CA LEU A 192 8.98 2.46 7.00
C LEU A 192 9.49 3.90 7.12
N ALA A 193 8.55 4.85 7.06
CA ALA A 193 8.89 6.26 7.26
C ALA A 193 9.85 6.42 8.44
N PRO A 194 10.74 7.42 8.38
CA PRO A 194 11.62 7.70 9.50
C PRO A 194 10.82 7.70 10.80
N LYS A 195 11.42 7.19 11.85
CA LYS A 195 10.85 7.10 13.21
C LYS A 195 10.61 8.49 13.82
N ASP A 196 10.06 9.44 13.03
CA ASP A 196 9.63 10.74 13.51
C ASP A 196 8.49 10.54 14.49
N GLY A 197 8.82 10.55 15.75
CA GLY A 197 7.88 10.38 16.86
C GLY A 197 8.11 9.16 17.76
N MET A 198 9.04 8.27 17.46
CA MET A 198 9.57 7.37 18.47
C MET A 198 10.63 8.15 19.27
N VAL A 199 10.32 8.39 20.53
CA VAL A 199 11.28 8.86 21.52
C VAL A 199 12.48 7.89 21.48
N THR A 200 13.66 8.38 21.15
CA THR A 200 14.88 7.56 21.14
C THR A 200 15.28 7.24 22.58
N ASP A 201 15.96 6.11 22.79
CA ASP A 201 16.44 5.70 24.12
C ASP A 201 17.34 6.80 24.75
N GLU A 202 18.03 7.62 23.93
CA GLU A 202 18.76 8.81 24.36
C GLU A 202 17.85 9.92 24.91
N GLU A 203 16.63 10.10 24.37
CA GLU A 203 15.65 11.08 24.88
C GLU A 203 14.93 10.58 26.14
N LEU A 204 14.91 9.25 26.35
CA LEU A 204 14.40 8.62 27.57
C LEU A 204 15.45 8.56 28.69
N GLY A 205 16.71 8.90 28.42
CA GLY A 205 17.77 8.91 29.43
C GLY A 205 18.14 7.52 29.93
N ILE A 206 17.96 6.47 29.11
CA ILE A 206 18.29 5.08 29.41
C ILE A 206 19.53 4.66 28.61
#